data_3357df03cd3b91bef587d84b90c6eb22
#
_entry.id   3357df03cd3b91bef587d84b90c6eb22
#
_cell.length_a   1.000
_cell.length_b   1.000
_cell.length_c   1.000
_cell.angle_alpha   90.00
_cell.angle_beta   90.00
_cell.angle_gamma   90.00
#
_symmetry.space_group_name_H-M   'P 1'
#
loop_
_entity.id
_entity.type
_entity.pdbx_description
1 polymer ?
#
loop_
_entity_poly.entity_id
_entity_poly.type
_entity_poly.pdbx_seq_one_letter_code
_entity_poly.pdbx_strand_id
1 'polypeptide(L)'
;MFFRSIVFWAYLATFLGVFGHATSEFFSVLSGLRGPEVSVWRYTVGAASLLIVCLSGRNSRNLLQPIREQPFRLLALSVFGLGFAQLVFHWSLDYASIIQVATIVTTMPILVVIVDRIINKSRITAPKIVSGIGAFIGVVLLLTDGYLEQLEMGGGAIYGVLLALICAIVGLVYLVLIRPVINQYGAIRITTLTFVFGAVALWITVGFAWDIWVDPTTLFERPSQAYLSILTLGIWNTCIGFILWLWGLSAAPDIGRANYLFFLKPVIAAALAFFILNMNISAFQLLAILMICGCVLVEVFYDQISGWLYLLRGK
;
A
#
# COMPACT_ATOMS: atom_id res chain seq x y z
N MET A 1 9.64 -29.16 -1.16
CA MET A 1 8.55 -28.85 -0.22
C MET A 1 8.71 -27.49 0.45
N PHE A 2 9.87 -27.15 0.99
CA PHE A 2 10.18 -25.88 1.69
C PHE A 2 9.96 -24.62 0.82
N PHE A 3 10.39 -24.63 -0.45
CA PHE A 3 10.24 -23.48 -1.36
C PHE A 3 8.76 -23.17 -1.67
N ARG A 4 7.90 -24.19 -1.81
CA ARG A 4 6.45 -23.99 -1.97
C ARG A 4 5.81 -23.39 -0.72
N SER A 5 6.33 -23.71 0.45
CA SER A 5 5.89 -23.15 1.74
C SER A 5 6.20 -21.64 1.82
N ILE A 6 7.42 -21.19 1.47
CA ILE A 6 7.80 -19.78 1.53
C ILE A 6 6.96 -18.94 0.55
N VAL A 7 6.73 -19.43 -0.66
CA VAL A 7 5.90 -18.73 -1.66
C VAL A 7 4.47 -18.54 -1.13
N PHE A 8 3.88 -19.58 -0.56
CA PHE A 8 2.56 -19.47 0.06
C PHE A 8 2.52 -18.40 1.17
N TRP A 9 3.48 -18.42 2.08
CA TRP A 9 3.57 -17.44 3.15
C TRP A 9 3.81 -16.02 2.65
N ALA A 10 4.58 -15.86 1.56
CA ALA A 10 4.80 -14.56 0.93
C ALA A 10 3.49 -13.97 0.38
N TYR A 11 2.71 -14.76 -0.35
CA TYR A 11 1.41 -14.30 -0.86
C TYR A 11 0.39 -14.05 0.27
N LEU A 12 0.36 -14.93 1.28
CA LEU A 12 -0.52 -14.74 2.45
C LEU A 12 -0.15 -13.47 3.21
N ALA A 13 1.12 -13.21 3.44
CA ALA A 13 1.57 -11.98 4.10
C ALA A 13 1.25 -10.74 3.26
N THR A 14 1.45 -10.80 1.94
CA THR A 14 1.05 -9.71 1.04
C THR A 14 -0.45 -9.45 1.15
N PHE A 15 -1.29 -10.49 1.13
CA PHE A 15 -2.74 -10.36 1.28
C PHE A 15 -3.13 -9.73 2.62
N LEU A 16 -2.57 -10.20 3.73
CA LEU A 16 -2.82 -9.63 5.06
C LEU A 16 -2.35 -8.18 5.17
N GLY A 17 -1.24 -7.84 4.51
CA GLY A 17 -0.77 -6.46 4.40
C GLY A 17 -1.75 -5.60 3.60
N VAL A 18 -2.26 -6.10 2.48
CA VAL A 18 -3.31 -5.42 1.68
C VAL A 18 -4.59 -5.23 2.48
N PHE A 19 -4.98 -6.22 3.30
CA PHE A 19 -6.10 -6.09 4.24
C PHE A 19 -5.87 -4.92 5.21
N GLY A 20 -4.65 -4.79 5.77
CA GLY A 20 -4.27 -3.62 6.55
C GLY A 20 -4.42 -2.31 5.75
N HIS A 21 -3.92 -2.27 4.53
CA HIS A 21 -4.01 -1.07 3.70
C HIS A 21 -5.44 -0.70 3.27
N ALA A 22 -6.35 -1.67 3.18
CA ALA A 22 -7.73 -1.44 2.75
C ALA A 22 -8.53 -0.51 3.67
N THR A 23 -8.10 -0.32 4.90
CA THR A 23 -8.75 0.56 5.89
C THR A 23 -8.06 1.93 6.04
N SER A 24 -6.95 2.15 5.33
CA SER A 24 -6.10 3.33 5.52
C SER A 24 -6.80 4.65 5.18
N GLU A 25 -7.48 4.72 4.04
CA GLU A 25 -8.20 5.93 3.61
C GLU A 25 -9.33 6.27 4.59
N PHE A 26 -10.06 5.24 5.03
CA PHE A 26 -11.15 5.41 5.97
C PHE A 26 -10.66 6.04 7.28
N PHE A 27 -9.62 5.50 7.90
CA PHE A 27 -9.09 6.05 9.15
C PHE A 27 -8.39 7.40 8.97
N SER A 28 -7.82 7.67 7.78
CA SER A 28 -7.26 8.99 7.47
C SER A 28 -8.36 10.07 7.50
N VAL A 29 -9.47 9.83 6.82
CA VAL A 29 -10.60 10.77 6.79
C VAL A 29 -11.31 10.82 8.16
N LEU A 30 -11.51 9.67 8.80
CA LEU A 30 -12.17 9.58 10.11
C LEU A 30 -11.40 10.32 11.21
N SER A 31 -10.09 10.51 11.06
CA SER A 31 -9.29 11.31 12.01
C SER A 31 -9.71 12.78 12.05
N GLY A 32 -10.37 13.29 11.01
CA GLY A 32 -10.77 14.70 10.89
C GLY A 32 -9.61 15.68 10.76
N LEU A 33 -8.39 15.19 10.53
CA LEU A 33 -7.19 16.00 10.40
C LEU A 33 -6.87 16.28 8.93
N ARG A 34 -6.10 17.33 8.66
CA ARG A 34 -5.56 17.64 7.34
C ARG A 34 -4.58 16.55 6.91
N GLY A 35 -4.52 16.25 5.62
CA GLY A 35 -3.67 15.19 5.08
C GLY A 35 -2.19 15.25 5.48
N PRO A 36 -1.51 16.43 5.39
CA PRO A 36 -0.14 16.57 5.87
C PRO A 36 0.01 16.24 7.36
N GLU A 37 -0.92 16.68 8.22
CA GLU A 37 -0.92 16.37 9.66
C GLU A 37 -1.09 14.87 9.91
N VAL A 38 -2.03 14.22 9.21
CA VAL A 38 -2.25 12.76 9.28
C VAL A 38 -0.96 12.02 8.93
N SER A 39 -0.20 12.49 7.92
CA SER A 39 1.05 11.87 7.52
C SER A 39 2.06 11.85 8.67
N VAL A 40 2.21 12.97 9.37
CA VAL A 40 3.13 13.07 10.52
C VAL A 40 2.69 12.17 11.66
N TRP A 41 1.41 12.22 12.04
CA TRP A 41 0.88 11.38 13.12
C TRP A 41 1.04 9.89 12.81
N ARG A 42 0.64 9.46 11.61
CA ARG A 42 0.76 8.08 11.17
C ARG A 42 2.20 7.58 11.24
N TYR A 43 3.15 8.40 10.78
CA TYR A 43 4.56 8.04 10.80
C TYR A 43 5.14 8.03 12.20
N THR A 44 4.76 8.98 13.05
CA THR A 44 5.23 9.05 14.44
C THR A 44 4.78 7.81 15.23
N VAL A 45 3.47 7.51 15.20
CA VAL A 45 2.92 6.32 15.90
C VAL A 45 3.42 5.04 15.25
N GLY A 46 3.50 5.00 13.91
CA GLY A 46 4.01 3.86 13.16
C GLY A 46 5.48 3.58 13.46
N ALA A 47 6.34 4.60 13.44
CA ALA A 47 7.76 4.47 13.78
C ALA A 47 7.97 4.01 15.21
N ALA A 48 7.22 4.56 16.17
CA ALA A 48 7.28 4.13 17.57
C ALA A 48 6.89 2.65 17.71
N SER A 49 5.79 2.22 17.10
CA SER A 49 5.33 0.84 17.12
C SER A 49 6.33 -0.12 16.44
N LEU A 50 6.87 0.28 15.30
CA LEU A 50 7.90 -0.48 14.57
C LEU A 50 9.19 -0.60 15.38
N LEU A 51 9.62 0.47 16.06
CA LEU A 51 10.78 0.44 16.96
C LEU A 51 10.56 -0.54 18.10
N ILE A 52 9.38 -0.55 18.75
CA ILE A 52 9.05 -1.51 19.81
C ILE A 52 9.18 -2.94 19.27
N VAL A 53 8.56 -3.24 18.11
CA VAL A 53 8.63 -4.59 17.50
C VAL A 53 10.07 -4.95 17.12
N CYS A 54 10.83 -4.02 16.54
CA CYS A 54 12.20 -4.27 16.12
C CYS A 54 13.12 -4.52 17.32
N LEU A 55 13.00 -3.71 18.37
CA LEU A 55 13.85 -3.79 19.57
C LEU A 55 13.50 -4.97 20.46
N SER A 56 12.25 -5.42 20.49
CA SER A 56 11.80 -6.57 21.28
C SER A 56 12.32 -7.91 20.77
N GLY A 57 12.86 -7.98 19.55
CA GLY A 57 13.28 -9.20 18.91
C GLY A 57 14.76 -9.29 18.54
N ARG A 58 15.14 -10.39 17.89
CA ARG A 58 16.49 -10.58 17.34
C ARG A 58 16.89 -9.52 16.29
N ASN A 59 15.91 -8.78 15.76
CA ASN A 59 16.13 -7.70 14.79
C ASN A 59 16.84 -6.47 15.37
N SER A 60 16.85 -6.31 16.71
CA SER A 60 17.63 -5.26 17.40
C SER A 60 19.13 -5.41 17.18
N ARG A 61 19.60 -6.65 17.06
CA ARG A 61 20.99 -6.93 16.73
C ARG A 61 21.23 -6.44 15.29
N ASN A 62 22.20 -5.58 15.10
CA ASN A 62 22.56 -5.00 13.79
C ASN A 62 21.49 -4.07 13.16
N LEU A 63 20.61 -3.44 13.95
CA LEU A 63 19.66 -2.45 13.45
C LEU A 63 20.35 -1.32 12.66
N LEU A 64 21.52 -0.90 13.10
CA LEU A 64 22.29 0.18 12.48
C LEU A 64 23.13 -0.27 11.26
N GLN A 65 23.20 -1.57 10.96
CA GLN A 65 23.97 -2.07 9.83
C GLN A 65 23.56 -1.46 8.48
N PRO A 66 22.25 -1.39 8.12
CA PRO A 66 21.84 -0.77 6.85
C PRO A 66 22.25 0.70 6.74
N ILE A 67 22.25 1.43 7.88
CA ILE A 67 22.65 2.84 7.92
C ILE A 67 24.16 2.97 7.66
N ARG A 68 24.97 2.06 8.19
CA ARG A 68 26.43 2.10 8.00
C ARG A 68 26.85 1.70 6.59
N GLU A 69 26.18 0.72 6.00
CA GLU A 69 26.53 0.16 4.69
C GLU A 69 25.93 0.94 3.50
N GLN A 70 24.68 1.44 3.65
CA GLN A 70 23.96 2.11 2.57
C GLN A 70 23.21 3.38 3.05
N PRO A 71 23.89 4.35 3.71
CA PRO A 71 23.23 5.49 4.35
C PRO A 71 22.40 6.34 3.37
N PHE A 72 23.00 6.75 2.26
CA PHE A 72 22.35 7.61 1.29
C PHE A 72 21.17 6.94 0.59
N ARG A 73 21.31 5.65 0.24
CA ARG A 73 20.23 4.89 -0.37
C ARG A 73 19.05 4.73 0.57
N LEU A 74 19.32 4.34 1.81
CA LEU A 74 18.27 4.15 2.80
C LEU A 74 17.56 5.48 3.10
N LEU A 75 18.32 6.57 3.29
CA LEU A 75 17.75 7.89 3.55
C LEU A 75 16.91 8.37 2.35
N ALA A 76 17.43 8.26 1.13
CA ALA A 76 16.71 8.67 -0.08
C ALA A 76 15.40 7.89 -0.24
N LEU A 77 15.41 6.56 -0.06
CA LEU A 77 14.20 5.73 -0.14
C LEU A 77 13.22 6.02 1.00
N SER A 78 13.72 6.37 2.19
CA SER A 78 12.86 6.71 3.32
C SER A 78 12.16 8.06 3.14
N VAL A 79 12.90 9.08 2.72
CA VAL A 79 12.40 10.46 2.62
C VAL A 79 11.67 10.69 1.30
N PHE A 80 12.37 10.50 0.17
CA PHE A 80 11.81 10.79 -1.17
C PHE A 80 11.02 9.62 -1.76
N GLY A 81 11.21 8.41 -1.26
CA GLY A 81 10.39 7.24 -1.62
C GLY A 81 9.10 7.21 -0.80
N LEU A 82 9.13 6.47 0.31
CA LEU A 82 7.91 6.19 1.07
C LEU A 82 7.37 7.42 1.82
N GLY A 83 8.22 8.24 2.45
CA GLY A 83 7.80 9.42 3.20
C GLY A 83 7.05 10.42 2.32
N PHE A 84 7.65 10.81 1.21
CA PHE A 84 7.02 11.72 0.26
C PHE A 84 5.76 11.12 -0.39
N ALA A 85 5.79 9.83 -0.78
CA ALA A 85 4.61 9.16 -1.33
C ALA A 85 3.42 9.19 -0.36
N GLN A 86 3.66 8.96 0.94
CA GLN A 86 2.60 9.00 1.95
C GLN A 86 2.12 10.43 2.25
N LEU A 87 3.01 11.42 2.20
CA LEU A 87 2.62 12.82 2.32
C LEU A 87 1.63 13.21 1.21
N VAL A 88 2.00 12.99 -0.05
CA VAL A 88 1.14 13.34 -1.18
C VAL A 88 -0.13 12.50 -1.24
N PHE A 89 -0.10 11.25 -0.73
CA PHE A 89 -1.29 10.42 -0.59
C PHE A 89 -2.32 11.03 0.37
N HIS A 90 -1.92 11.35 1.60
CA HIS A 90 -2.86 11.93 2.55
C HIS A 90 -3.27 13.35 2.13
N TRP A 91 -2.33 14.11 1.58
CA TRP A 91 -2.63 15.46 1.07
C TRP A 91 -3.60 15.44 -0.10
N SER A 92 -3.60 14.39 -0.93
CA SER A 92 -4.56 14.23 -2.02
C SER A 92 -6.01 14.12 -1.52
N LEU A 93 -6.21 13.56 -0.32
CA LEU A 93 -7.53 13.40 0.31
C LEU A 93 -8.14 14.73 0.80
N ASP A 94 -7.34 15.80 0.89
CA ASP A 94 -7.84 17.15 1.18
C ASP A 94 -8.54 17.79 -0.03
N TYR A 95 -8.27 17.29 -1.26
CA TYR A 95 -8.76 17.87 -2.51
C TYR A 95 -9.65 16.93 -3.33
N ALA A 96 -9.43 15.62 -3.25
CA ALA A 96 -10.15 14.63 -4.02
C ALA A 96 -10.90 13.65 -3.11
N SER A 97 -11.99 13.08 -3.62
CA SER A 97 -12.75 12.08 -2.88
C SER A 97 -11.94 10.80 -2.65
N ILE A 98 -12.30 10.05 -1.60
CA ILE A 98 -11.72 8.73 -1.32
C ILE A 98 -11.78 7.83 -2.56
N ILE A 99 -12.90 7.88 -3.29
CA ILE A 99 -13.13 7.08 -4.51
C ILE A 99 -12.08 7.42 -5.59
N GLN A 100 -11.88 8.71 -5.86
CA GLN A 100 -10.91 9.17 -6.86
C GLN A 100 -9.46 8.78 -6.47
N VAL A 101 -9.07 9.04 -5.23
CA VAL A 101 -7.73 8.69 -4.71
C VAL A 101 -7.52 7.18 -4.73
N ALA A 102 -8.47 6.39 -4.22
CA ALA A 102 -8.39 4.93 -4.19
C ALA A 102 -8.30 4.34 -5.62
N THR A 103 -9.07 4.87 -6.57
CA THR A 103 -9.01 4.43 -7.98
C THR A 103 -7.61 4.62 -8.55
N ILE A 104 -7.01 5.81 -8.36
CA ILE A 104 -5.68 6.10 -8.88
C ILE A 104 -4.60 5.26 -8.20
N VAL A 105 -4.61 5.18 -6.88
CA VAL A 105 -3.62 4.39 -6.14
C VAL A 105 -3.72 2.90 -6.49
N THR A 106 -4.90 2.41 -6.82
CA THR A 106 -5.11 1.04 -7.25
C THR A 106 -4.57 0.75 -8.67
N THR A 107 -4.06 1.75 -9.41
CA THR A 107 -3.26 1.51 -10.63
C THR A 107 -1.86 0.96 -10.33
N MET A 108 -1.38 1.06 -9.08
CA MET A 108 -0.02 0.64 -8.71
C MET A 108 0.38 -0.76 -9.18
N PRO A 109 -0.45 -1.82 -9.11
CA PRO A 109 -0.06 -3.13 -9.59
C PRO A 109 0.33 -3.17 -11.07
N ILE A 110 -0.37 -2.43 -11.91
CA ILE A 110 -0.04 -2.32 -13.34
C ILE A 110 1.29 -1.59 -13.52
N LEU A 111 1.42 -0.46 -12.83
CA LEU A 111 2.61 0.38 -12.92
C LEU A 111 3.86 -0.34 -12.36
N VAL A 112 3.73 -1.16 -11.29
CA VAL A 112 4.83 -1.98 -10.76
C VAL A 112 5.36 -2.94 -11.81
N VAL A 113 4.49 -3.60 -12.59
CA VAL A 113 4.91 -4.50 -13.67
C VAL A 113 5.74 -3.76 -14.72
N ILE A 114 5.34 -2.53 -15.07
CA ILE A 114 6.05 -1.69 -16.04
C ILE A 114 7.42 -1.27 -15.50
N VAL A 115 7.47 -0.75 -14.27
CA VAL A 115 8.73 -0.29 -13.66
C VAL A 115 9.67 -1.44 -13.36
N ASP A 116 9.15 -2.59 -12.89
CA ASP A 116 9.96 -3.80 -12.71
C ASP A 116 10.56 -4.29 -14.04
N ARG A 117 9.82 -4.15 -15.15
CA ARG A 117 10.35 -4.40 -16.50
C ARG A 117 11.51 -3.47 -16.86
N ILE A 118 11.39 -2.18 -16.53
CA ILE A 118 12.40 -1.17 -16.88
C ILE A 118 13.67 -1.37 -16.03
N ILE A 119 13.50 -1.55 -14.69
CA ILE A 119 14.61 -1.60 -13.75
C ILE A 119 15.28 -3.00 -13.74
N ASN A 120 14.48 -4.07 -13.62
CA ASN A 120 14.96 -5.42 -13.42
C ASN A 120 14.90 -6.27 -14.70
N LYS A 121 14.45 -5.70 -15.84
CA LYS A 121 14.27 -6.38 -17.12
C LYS A 121 13.37 -7.62 -17.03
N SER A 122 12.43 -7.64 -16.09
CA SER A 122 11.46 -8.72 -15.90
C SER A 122 10.59 -8.91 -17.16
N ARG A 123 10.06 -10.12 -17.38
CA ARG A 123 9.18 -10.38 -18.53
C ARG A 123 7.75 -9.95 -18.24
N ILE A 124 7.17 -9.15 -19.15
CA ILE A 124 5.74 -8.85 -19.14
C ILE A 124 5.06 -9.88 -20.04
N THR A 125 4.16 -10.67 -19.48
CA THR A 125 3.37 -11.67 -20.20
C THR A 125 2.01 -11.10 -20.57
N ALA A 126 1.40 -11.58 -21.67
CA ALA A 126 0.07 -11.18 -22.07
C ALA A 126 -0.99 -11.40 -20.95
N PRO A 127 -0.98 -12.51 -20.20
CA PRO A 127 -1.87 -12.68 -19.05
C PRO A 127 -1.75 -11.56 -18.01
N LYS A 128 -0.53 -11.12 -17.66
CA LYS A 128 -0.34 -9.98 -16.74
C LYS A 128 -1.05 -8.72 -17.22
N ILE A 129 -0.95 -8.41 -18.52
CA ILE A 129 -1.58 -7.23 -19.09
C ILE A 129 -3.11 -7.37 -19.00
N VAL A 130 -3.65 -8.49 -19.49
CA VAL A 130 -5.10 -8.72 -19.54
C VAL A 130 -5.70 -8.74 -18.13
N SER A 131 -5.12 -9.51 -17.20
CA SER A 131 -5.58 -9.56 -15.80
C SER A 131 -5.46 -8.19 -15.11
N GLY A 132 -4.37 -7.44 -15.36
CA GLY A 132 -4.19 -6.11 -14.80
C GLY A 132 -5.23 -5.11 -15.27
N ILE A 133 -5.46 -5.04 -16.58
CA ILE A 133 -6.49 -4.17 -17.16
C ILE A 133 -7.89 -4.60 -16.68
N GLY A 134 -8.20 -5.89 -16.69
CA GLY A 134 -9.49 -6.40 -16.23
C GLY A 134 -9.72 -6.10 -14.74
N ALA A 135 -8.72 -6.33 -13.89
CA ALA A 135 -8.82 -6.00 -12.46
C ALA A 135 -9.01 -4.50 -12.24
N PHE A 136 -8.27 -3.66 -12.98
CA PHE A 136 -8.41 -2.20 -12.87
C PHE A 136 -9.80 -1.71 -13.31
N ILE A 137 -10.32 -2.21 -14.44
CA ILE A 137 -11.69 -1.90 -14.88
C ILE A 137 -12.69 -2.33 -13.79
N GLY A 138 -12.53 -3.52 -13.22
CA GLY A 138 -13.36 -3.98 -12.10
C GLY A 138 -13.31 -3.05 -10.89
N VAL A 139 -12.11 -2.53 -10.53
CA VAL A 139 -11.97 -1.56 -9.43
C VAL A 139 -12.73 -0.27 -9.73
N VAL A 140 -12.57 0.28 -10.94
CA VAL A 140 -13.31 1.49 -11.34
C VAL A 140 -14.83 1.25 -11.23
N LEU A 141 -15.31 0.14 -11.77
CA LEU A 141 -16.73 -0.21 -11.70
C LEU A 141 -17.22 -0.41 -10.26
N LEU A 142 -16.43 -1.06 -9.40
CA LEU A 142 -16.79 -1.28 -7.99
C LEU A 142 -16.88 0.04 -7.21
N LEU A 143 -15.90 0.93 -7.38
CA LEU A 143 -15.82 2.18 -6.64
C LEU A 143 -16.84 3.21 -7.12
N THR A 144 -17.23 3.17 -8.39
CA THR A 144 -18.20 4.10 -8.97
C THR A 144 -19.61 3.56 -9.01
N ASP A 145 -19.83 2.28 -8.68
CA ASP A 145 -21.10 1.57 -8.89
C ASP A 145 -21.64 1.73 -10.33
N GLY A 146 -20.72 1.86 -11.29
CA GLY A 146 -21.03 2.11 -12.70
C GLY A 146 -21.35 3.58 -13.04
N TYR A 147 -21.49 4.45 -12.08
CA TYR A 147 -21.72 5.88 -12.28
C TYR A 147 -20.37 6.61 -12.43
N LEU A 148 -19.85 6.67 -13.65
CA LEU A 148 -18.54 7.29 -13.92
C LEU A 148 -18.51 8.80 -13.60
N GLU A 149 -19.65 9.44 -13.46
CA GLU A 149 -19.80 10.82 -12.98
C GLU A 149 -19.14 11.03 -11.60
N GLN A 150 -19.05 9.99 -10.77
CA GLN A 150 -18.33 10.06 -9.48
C GLN A 150 -16.81 10.29 -9.65
N LEU A 151 -16.27 10.11 -10.83
CA LEU A 151 -14.90 10.43 -11.20
C LEU A 151 -14.77 11.83 -11.81
N GLU A 152 -15.88 12.56 -12.03
CA GLU A 152 -15.83 13.91 -12.56
C GLU A 152 -15.05 14.84 -11.64
N MET A 153 -14.16 15.61 -12.25
CA MET A 153 -13.24 16.49 -11.56
C MET A 153 -13.83 17.91 -11.50
N GLY A 154 -14.35 18.31 -10.34
CA GLY A 154 -14.52 19.73 -10.03
C GLY A 154 -13.17 20.45 -9.98
N GLY A 155 -13.13 21.77 -10.13
CA GLY A 155 -11.90 22.55 -10.31
C GLY A 155 -10.77 22.33 -9.27
N GLY A 156 -11.11 21.91 -8.04
CA GLY A 156 -10.12 21.57 -6.99
C GLY A 156 -9.65 20.12 -7.02
N ALA A 157 -10.47 19.19 -7.48
CA ALA A 157 -10.18 17.75 -7.44
C ALA A 157 -8.98 17.34 -8.31
N ILE A 158 -8.66 18.13 -9.35
CA ILE A 158 -7.51 17.87 -10.21
C ILE A 158 -6.19 17.87 -9.42
N TYR A 159 -6.04 18.74 -8.42
CA TYR A 159 -4.84 18.75 -7.56
C TYR A 159 -4.74 17.46 -6.74
N GLY A 160 -5.84 16.98 -6.16
CA GLY A 160 -5.87 15.72 -5.43
C GLY A 160 -5.56 14.52 -6.33
N VAL A 161 -6.11 14.49 -7.55
CA VAL A 161 -5.82 13.46 -8.55
C VAL A 161 -4.34 13.45 -8.94
N LEU A 162 -3.74 14.63 -9.18
CA LEU A 162 -2.31 14.75 -9.49
C LEU A 162 -1.44 14.28 -8.32
N LEU A 163 -1.77 14.67 -7.08
CA LEU A 163 -1.06 14.19 -5.89
C LEU A 163 -1.16 12.67 -5.72
N ALA A 164 -2.34 12.08 -5.94
CA ALA A 164 -2.54 10.65 -5.91
C ALA A 164 -1.72 9.92 -7.00
N LEU A 165 -1.62 10.48 -8.20
CA LEU A 165 -0.80 9.95 -9.28
C LEU A 165 0.69 10.01 -8.93
N ILE A 166 1.16 11.12 -8.37
CA ILE A 166 2.54 11.25 -7.87
C ILE A 166 2.80 10.20 -6.78
N CYS A 167 1.87 10.03 -5.84
CA CYS A 167 1.95 8.96 -4.83
C CYS A 167 2.12 7.59 -5.49
N ALA A 168 1.28 7.25 -6.46
CA ALA A 168 1.35 5.96 -7.15
C ALA A 168 2.71 5.75 -7.83
N ILE A 169 3.21 6.74 -8.56
CA ILE A 169 4.50 6.67 -9.27
C ILE A 169 5.66 6.54 -8.28
N VAL A 170 5.74 7.41 -7.28
CA VAL A 170 6.84 7.41 -6.30
C VAL A 170 6.80 6.14 -5.44
N GLY A 171 5.60 5.74 -5.00
CA GLY A 171 5.41 4.53 -4.20
C GLY A 171 5.84 3.26 -4.94
N LEU A 172 5.53 3.15 -6.24
CA LEU A 172 5.96 1.98 -7.02
C LEU A 172 7.48 1.95 -7.27
N VAL A 173 8.11 3.10 -7.52
CA VAL A 173 9.57 3.18 -7.64
C VAL A 173 10.22 2.77 -6.32
N TYR A 174 9.69 3.26 -5.20
CA TYR A 174 10.12 2.82 -3.87
C TYR A 174 10.03 1.30 -3.72
N LEU A 175 8.91 0.67 -4.05
CA LEU A 175 8.71 -0.78 -3.91
C LEU A 175 9.75 -1.59 -4.67
N VAL A 176 10.05 -1.19 -5.90
CA VAL A 176 11.04 -1.91 -6.72
C VAL A 176 12.45 -1.72 -6.17
N LEU A 177 12.81 -0.50 -5.74
CA LEU A 177 14.15 -0.17 -5.27
C LEU A 177 14.43 -0.65 -3.84
N ILE A 178 13.42 -0.74 -2.97
CA ILE A 178 13.58 -1.19 -1.58
C ILE A 178 13.69 -2.71 -1.46
N ARG A 179 13.13 -3.47 -2.41
CA ARG A 179 13.11 -4.94 -2.37
C ARG A 179 14.49 -5.57 -2.14
N PRO A 180 15.56 -5.25 -2.89
CA PRO A 180 16.88 -5.80 -2.64
C PRO A 180 17.43 -5.44 -1.27
N VAL A 181 17.12 -4.24 -0.73
CA VAL A 181 17.53 -3.79 0.61
C VAL A 181 16.82 -4.63 1.69
N ILE A 182 15.51 -4.89 1.51
CA ILE A 182 14.74 -5.76 2.40
C ILE A 182 15.30 -7.19 2.40
N ASN A 183 15.63 -7.72 1.22
CA ASN A 183 16.20 -9.07 1.10
C ASN A 183 17.57 -9.20 1.79
N GLN A 184 18.36 -8.14 1.79
CA GLN A 184 19.68 -8.12 2.42
C GLN A 184 19.60 -7.99 3.95
N TYR A 185 18.76 -7.10 4.47
CA TYR A 185 18.77 -6.72 5.90
C TYR A 185 17.52 -7.17 6.68
N GLY A 186 16.48 -7.63 5.99
CA GLY A 186 15.22 -8.06 6.58
C GLY A 186 14.14 -6.98 6.63
N ALA A 187 12.88 -7.40 6.43
CA ALA A 187 11.74 -6.50 6.31
C ALA A 187 11.53 -5.63 7.56
N ILE A 188 11.58 -6.21 8.76
CA ILE A 188 11.32 -5.47 10.00
C ILE A 188 12.32 -4.32 10.19
N ARG A 189 13.63 -4.58 10.00
CA ARG A 189 14.66 -3.54 10.16
C ARG A 189 14.47 -2.40 9.16
N ILE A 190 14.30 -2.76 7.88
CA ILE A 190 14.19 -1.77 6.81
C ILE A 190 12.90 -0.97 6.94
N THR A 191 11.76 -1.62 7.22
CA THR A 191 10.50 -0.91 7.46
C THR A 191 10.64 0.04 8.66
N THR A 192 11.23 -0.42 9.77
CA THR A 192 11.46 0.44 10.95
C THR A 192 12.30 1.66 10.61
N LEU A 193 13.46 1.48 9.98
CA LEU A 193 14.35 2.59 9.62
C LEU A 193 13.70 3.54 8.63
N THR A 194 12.98 3.03 7.64
CA THR A 194 12.26 3.85 6.65
C THR A 194 11.22 4.73 7.33
N PHE A 195 10.45 4.18 8.26
CA PHE A 195 9.44 4.98 8.97
C PHE A 195 10.06 5.94 9.98
N VAL A 196 11.15 5.61 10.65
CA VAL A 196 11.86 6.52 11.55
C VAL A 196 12.42 7.72 10.80
N PHE A 197 13.17 7.49 9.71
CA PHE A 197 13.68 8.60 8.89
C PHE A 197 12.56 9.38 8.21
N GLY A 198 11.52 8.68 7.73
CA GLY A 198 10.35 9.30 7.15
C GLY A 198 9.59 10.17 8.16
N ALA A 199 9.43 9.72 9.42
CA ALA A 199 8.77 10.48 10.47
C ALA A 199 9.49 11.81 10.76
N VAL A 200 10.81 11.76 10.92
CA VAL A 200 11.63 12.97 11.13
C VAL A 200 11.52 13.92 9.94
N ALA A 201 11.65 13.38 8.72
CA ALA A 201 11.57 14.19 7.51
C ALA A 201 10.19 14.82 7.33
N LEU A 202 9.12 14.07 7.57
CA LEU A 202 7.74 14.55 7.49
C LEU A 202 7.45 15.60 8.56
N TRP A 203 7.88 15.38 9.80
CA TRP A 203 7.71 16.33 10.87
C TRP A 203 8.36 17.69 10.54
N ILE A 204 9.61 17.66 10.03
CA ILE A 204 10.31 18.86 9.58
C ILE A 204 9.61 19.50 8.37
N THR A 205 9.30 18.71 7.34
CA THR A 205 8.71 19.24 6.10
C THR A 205 7.33 19.83 6.34
N VAL A 206 6.47 19.14 7.09
CA VAL A 206 5.11 19.60 7.38
C VAL A 206 5.14 20.77 8.35
N GLY A 207 6.04 20.78 9.32
CA GLY A 207 6.25 21.91 10.21
C GLY A 207 6.58 23.20 9.44
N PHE A 208 7.56 23.14 8.54
CA PHE A 208 7.96 24.34 7.79
C PHE A 208 7.01 24.72 6.64
N ALA A 209 6.38 23.73 5.97
CA ALA A 209 5.56 24.03 4.78
C ALA A 209 4.11 24.40 5.13
N TRP A 210 3.57 23.90 6.24
CA TRP A 210 2.16 24.14 6.65
C TRP A 210 2.03 24.77 8.02
N ASP A 211 3.15 25.05 8.71
CA ASP A 211 3.17 25.52 10.11
C ASP A 211 2.43 24.57 11.08
N ILE A 212 2.51 23.24 10.79
CA ILE A 212 1.90 22.19 11.59
C ILE A 212 2.99 21.42 12.31
N TRP A 213 3.23 21.78 13.58
CA TRP A 213 4.18 21.11 14.45
C TRP A 213 3.46 20.11 15.33
N VAL A 214 3.51 18.83 14.94
CA VAL A 214 2.87 17.75 15.69
C VAL A 214 3.63 17.50 16.98
N ASP A 215 2.93 17.58 18.11
CA ASP A 215 3.42 17.18 19.43
C ASP A 215 2.82 15.82 19.82
N PRO A 216 3.63 14.75 19.88
CA PRO A 216 3.15 13.41 20.22
C PRO A 216 2.49 13.31 21.61
N THR A 217 2.82 14.20 22.54
CA THR A 217 2.26 14.18 23.91
C THR A 217 0.79 14.55 23.95
N THR A 218 0.30 15.31 22.95
CA THR A 218 -1.08 15.75 22.83
C THR A 218 -2.02 14.73 22.19
N LEU A 219 -1.52 13.53 21.84
CA LEU A 219 -2.33 12.53 21.13
C LEU A 219 -3.65 12.21 21.84
N PHE A 220 -3.59 11.99 23.14
CA PHE A 220 -4.77 11.60 23.94
C PHE A 220 -5.64 12.78 24.39
N GLU A 221 -5.24 14.01 24.16
CA GLU A 221 -6.05 15.21 24.35
C GLU A 221 -7.04 15.43 23.21
N ARG A 222 -6.84 14.74 22.10
CA ARG A 222 -7.72 14.79 20.91
C ARG A 222 -9.01 14.02 21.14
N PRO A 223 -10.09 14.34 20.40
CA PRO A 223 -11.31 13.54 20.42
C PRO A 223 -11.04 12.05 20.20
N SER A 224 -11.82 11.19 20.88
CA SER A 224 -11.60 9.73 20.83
C SER A 224 -11.55 9.16 19.41
N GLN A 225 -12.41 9.65 18.53
CA GLN A 225 -12.42 9.27 17.12
C GLN A 225 -11.08 9.59 16.43
N ALA A 226 -10.50 10.75 16.69
CA ALA A 226 -9.23 11.17 16.09
C ALA A 226 -8.06 10.33 16.60
N TYR A 227 -7.86 10.21 17.92
CA TYR A 227 -6.71 9.47 18.44
C TYR A 227 -6.81 7.96 18.15
N LEU A 228 -8.00 7.36 18.18
CA LEU A 228 -8.18 5.95 17.81
C LEU A 228 -7.88 5.71 16.32
N SER A 229 -8.29 6.64 15.46
CA SER A 229 -7.96 6.59 14.03
C SER A 229 -6.44 6.68 13.80
N ILE A 230 -5.75 7.60 14.47
CA ILE A 230 -4.30 7.75 14.42
C ILE A 230 -3.59 6.48 14.92
N LEU A 231 -4.01 5.92 16.06
CA LEU A 231 -3.47 4.68 16.58
C LEU A 231 -3.65 3.52 15.60
N THR A 232 -4.84 3.42 15.00
CA THR A 232 -5.10 2.38 13.97
C THR A 232 -4.23 2.58 12.75
N LEU A 233 -4.07 3.80 12.25
CA LEU A 233 -3.17 4.11 11.14
C LEU A 233 -1.71 3.75 11.46
N GLY A 234 -1.24 4.07 12.67
CA GLY A 234 0.14 3.78 13.07
C GLY A 234 0.38 2.31 13.35
N ILE A 235 -0.45 1.67 14.16
CA ILE A 235 -0.22 0.29 14.61
C ILE A 235 -0.68 -0.72 13.55
N TRP A 236 -1.94 -0.66 13.17
CA TRP A 236 -2.54 -1.64 12.25
C TRP A 236 -2.07 -1.44 10.82
N ASN A 237 -2.32 -0.25 10.24
CA ASN A 237 -2.01 -0.01 8.84
C ASN A 237 -0.50 0.11 8.59
N THR A 238 0.26 0.71 9.51
CA THR A 238 1.69 0.94 9.32
C THR A 238 2.54 -0.17 9.91
N CYS A 239 2.49 -0.43 11.22
CA CYS A 239 3.39 -1.41 11.81
C CYS A 239 3.10 -2.82 11.27
N ILE A 240 1.90 -3.33 11.46
CA ILE A 240 1.54 -4.69 11.07
C ILE A 240 1.42 -4.80 9.54
N GLY A 241 0.65 -3.91 8.93
CA GLY A 241 0.33 -3.95 7.50
C GLY A 241 1.56 -3.81 6.61
N PHE A 242 2.44 -2.83 6.87
CA PHE A 242 3.66 -2.65 6.07
C PHE A 242 4.70 -3.75 6.25
N ILE A 243 4.89 -4.26 7.48
CA ILE A 243 5.81 -5.39 7.70
C ILE A 243 5.36 -6.58 6.84
N LEU A 244 4.08 -6.94 6.93
CA LEU A 244 3.52 -8.08 6.20
C LEU A 244 3.59 -7.86 4.69
N TRP A 245 3.18 -6.69 4.22
CA TRP A 245 3.16 -6.35 2.80
C TRP A 245 4.55 -6.33 2.19
N LEU A 246 5.48 -5.57 2.77
CA LEU A 246 6.85 -5.46 2.25
C LEU A 246 7.62 -6.77 2.33
N TRP A 247 7.46 -7.53 3.44
CA TRP A 247 8.05 -8.86 3.53
C TRP A 247 7.48 -9.80 2.47
N GLY A 248 6.16 -9.84 2.32
CA GLY A 248 5.49 -10.67 1.34
C GLY A 248 5.93 -10.35 -0.09
N LEU A 249 5.93 -9.08 -0.48
CA LEU A 249 6.40 -8.64 -1.80
C LEU A 249 7.87 -8.95 -2.04
N SER A 250 8.73 -8.80 -1.01
CA SER A 250 10.17 -9.05 -1.15
C SER A 250 10.48 -10.54 -1.26
N ALA A 251 9.74 -11.39 -0.54
CA ALA A 251 9.91 -12.85 -0.54
C ALA A 251 9.22 -13.54 -1.74
N ALA A 252 8.30 -12.86 -2.43
CA ALA A 252 7.64 -13.41 -3.60
C ALA A 252 8.61 -13.54 -4.79
N PRO A 253 8.51 -14.64 -5.57
CA PRO A 253 9.34 -14.83 -6.78
C PRO A 253 9.17 -13.69 -7.79
N ASP A 254 7.94 -13.20 -7.95
CA ASP A 254 7.56 -12.13 -8.87
C ASP A 254 6.80 -11.05 -8.10
N ILE A 255 7.46 -9.90 -7.91
CA ILE A 255 6.89 -8.75 -7.17
C ILE A 255 5.65 -8.19 -7.87
N GLY A 256 5.66 -8.14 -9.20
CA GLY A 256 4.52 -7.66 -9.99
C GLY A 256 3.29 -8.53 -9.73
N ARG A 257 3.46 -9.86 -9.83
CA ARG A 257 2.40 -10.84 -9.57
C ARG A 257 1.88 -10.77 -8.14
N ALA A 258 2.75 -10.71 -7.14
CA ALA A 258 2.35 -10.60 -5.75
C ALA A 258 1.62 -9.27 -5.47
N ASN A 259 2.02 -8.19 -6.14
CA ASN A 259 1.37 -6.89 -5.98
C ASN A 259 -0.03 -6.82 -6.61
N TYR A 260 -0.42 -7.77 -7.47
CA TYR A 260 -1.80 -7.89 -7.96
C TYR A 260 -2.83 -8.07 -6.83
N LEU A 261 -2.41 -8.64 -5.70
CA LEU A 261 -3.27 -8.71 -4.50
C LEU A 261 -3.74 -7.32 -4.04
N PHE A 262 -3.04 -6.25 -4.41
CA PHE A 262 -3.44 -4.88 -4.08
C PHE A 262 -4.75 -4.45 -4.74
N PHE A 263 -5.14 -5.08 -5.87
CA PHE A 263 -6.46 -4.89 -6.46
C PHE A 263 -7.62 -5.37 -5.57
N LEU A 264 -7.34 -6.24 -4.60
CA LEU A 264 -8.34 -6.67 -3.61
C LEU A 264 -8.65 -5.60 -2.57
N LYS A 265 -7.86 -4.52 -2.47
CA LYS A 265 -8.05 -3.45 -1.49
C LYS A 265 -9.48 -2.87 -1.51
N PRO A 266 -10.05 -2.46 -2.66
CA PRO A 266 -11.43 -1.98 -2.72
C PRO A 266 -12.46 -3.07 -2.44
N VAL A 267 -12.18 -4.33 -2.82
CA VAL A 267 -13.07 -5.47 -2.53
C VAL A 267 -13.16 -5.71 -1.02
N ILE A 268 -12.02 -5.66 -0.33
CA ILE A 268 -11.97 -5.78 1.14
C ILE A 268 -12.73 -4.62 1.79
N ALA A 269 -12.53 -3.39 1.30
CA ALA A 269 -13.24 -2.21 1.80
C ALA A 269 -14.77 -2.35 1.61
N ALA A 270 -15.23 -2.82 0.45
CA ALA A 270 -16.64 -3.09 0.18
C ALA A 270 -17.22 -4.18 1.09
N ALA A 271 -16.46 -5.28 1.31
CA ALA A 271 -16.86 -6.34 2.23
C ALA A 271 -17.00 -5.83 3.67
N LEU A 272 -16.04 -5.02 4.14
CA LEU A 272 -16.11 -4.41 5.47
C LEU A 272 -17.31 -3.45 5.60
N ALA A 273 -17.59 -2.66 4.56
CA ALA A 273 -18.76 -1.78 4.52
C ALA A 273 -20.08 -2.59 4.59
N PHE A 274 -20.17 -3.70 3.88
CA PHE A 274 -21.32 -4.58 3.92
C PHE A 274 -21.53 -5.23 5.30
N PHE A 275 -20.48 -5.89 5.84
CA PHE A 275 -20.61 -6.65 7.09
C PHE A 275 -20.65 -5.79 8.36
N ILE A 276 -19.94 -4.63 8.37
CA ILE A 276 -19.81 -3.79 9.57
C ILE A 276 -20.81 -2.64 9.55
N LEU A 277 -20.99 -1.99 8.38
CA LEU A 277 -21.85 -0.81 8.25
C LEU A 277 -23.24 -1.15 7.72
N ASN A 278 -23.54 -2.45 7.46
CA ASN A 278 -24.80 -2.93 6.86
C ASN A 278 -25.17 -2.21 5.55
N MET A 279 -24.16 -1.82 4.77
CA MET A 279 -24.37 -1.19 3.47
C MET A 279 -24.76 -2.23 2.43
N ASN A 280 -25.72 -1.93 1.58
CA ASN A 280 -26.11 -2.82 0.48
C ASN A 280 -25.05 -2.82 -0.62
N ILE A 281 -24.75 -3.99 -1.15
CA ILE A 281 -23.92 -4.15 -2.34
C ILE A 281 -24.87 -4.33 -3.54
N SER A 282 -24.73 -3.48 -4.57
CA SER A 282 -25.53 -3.60 -5.79
C SER A 282 -25.12 -4.85 -6.60
N ALA A 283 -26.01 -5.31 -7.48
CA ALA A 283 -25.70 -6.41 -8.40
C ALA A 283 -24.50 -6.06 -9.30
N PHE A 284 -24.35 -4.78 -9.64
CA PHE A 284 -23.25 -4.28 -10.45
C PHE A 284 -21.91 -4.34 -9.69
N GLN A 285 -21.90 -3.91 -8.43
CA GLN A 285 -20.75 -4.04 -7.55
C GLN A 285 -20.36 -5.50 -7.33
N LEU A 286 -21.33 -6.41 -7.20
CA LEU A 286 -21.05 -7.83 -7.08
C LEU A 286 -20.35 -8.39 -8.33
N LEU A 287 -20.80 -8.02 -9.53
CA LEU A 287 -20.12 -8.39 -10.78
C LEU A 287 -18.71 -7.84 -10.86
N ALA A 288 -18.50 -6.58 -10.44
CA ALA A 288 -17.19 -5.97 -10.37
C ALA A 288 -16.25 -6.71 -9.39
N ILE A 289 -16.74 -7.10 -8.21
CA ILE A 289 -16.01 -7.93 -7.25
C ILE A 289 -15.59 -9.26 -7.87
N LEU A 290 -16.50 -9.96 -8.52
CA LEU A 290 -16.20 -11.24 -9.18
C LEU A 290 -15.14 -11.07 -10.28
N MET A 291 -15.21 -9.99 -11.06
CA MET A 291 -14.21 -9.68 -12.09
C MET A 291 -12.83 -9.41 -11.48
N ILE A 292 -12.72 -8.60 -10.43
CA ILE A 292 -11.47 -8.32 -9.73
C ILE A 292 -10.87 -9.61 -9.18
N CYS A 293 -11.67 -10.37 -8.41
CA CYS A 293 -11.22 -11.63 -7.81
C CYS A 293 -10.77 -12.63 -8.88
N GLY A 294 -11.53 -12.77 -9.96
CA GLY A 294 -11.17 -13.63 -11.09
C GLY A 294 -9.83 -13.25 -11.72
N CYS A 295 -9.63 -11.99 -12.02
CA CYS A 295 -8.36 -11.48 -12.59
C CYS A 295 -7.17 -11.71 -11.64
N VAL A 296 -7.34 -11.42 -10.33
CA VAL A 296 -6.29 -11.62 -9.33
C VAL A 296 -5.95 -13.10 -9.18
N LEU A 297 -6.97 -13.98 -9.10
CA LEU A 297 -6.75 -15.43 -9.00
C LEU A 297 -6.04 -15.98 -10.21
N VAL A 298 -6.46 -15.58 -11.43
CA VAL A 298 -5.78 -16.01 -12.67
C VAL A 298 -4.32 -15.63 -12.66
N GLU A 299 -3.97 -14.41 -12.25
CA GLU A 299 -2.57 -13.98 -12.23
C GLU A 299 -1.76 -14.63 -11.10
N VAL A 300 -2.31 -14.70 -9.89
CA VAL A 300 -1.61 -15.29 -8.73
C VAL A 300 -1.34 -16.79 -8.94
N PHE A 301 -2.30 -17.51 -9.54
CA PHE A 301 -2.21 -18.94 -9.81
C PHE A 301 -1.81 -19.29 -11.26
N TYR A 302 -1.32 -18.32 -12.02
CA TYR A 302 -1.05 -18.50 -13.45
C TYR A 302 -0.17 -19.72 -13.77
N ASP A 303 0.90 -19.95 -13.01
CA ASP A 303 1.83 -21.06 -13.26
C ASP A 303 1.15 -22.41 -13.02
N GLN A 304 0.27 -22.51 -12.02
CA GLN A 304 -0.50 -23.72 -11.74
C GLN A 304 -1.55 -23.97 -12.83
N ILE A 305 -2.27 -22.90 -13.21
CA ILE A 305 -3.31 -22.97 -14.26
C ILE A 305 -2.69 -23.31 -15.61
N SER A 306 -1.59 -22.68 -15.99
CA SER A 306 -0.91 -22.94 -17.26
C SER A 306 -0.33 -24.34 -17.33
N GLY A 307 0.25 -24.83 -16.22
CA GLY A 307 0.73 -26.20 -16.12
C GLY A 307 -0.38 -27.23 -16.28
N TRP A 308 -1.54 -26.98 -15.67
CA TRP A 308 -2.70 -27.85 -15.79
C TRP A 308 -3.29 -27.83 -17.20
N LEU A 309 -3.41 -26.67 -17.83
CA LEU A 309 -3.86 -26.54 -19.22
C LEU A 309 -2.91 -27.22 -20.22
N TYR A 310 -1.59 -27.18 -19.94
CA TYR A 310 -0.62 -27.88 -20.77
C TYR A 310 -0.81 -29.40 -20.70
N LEU A 311 -1.06 -29.95 -19.51
CA LEU A 311 -1.35 -31.37 -19.30
C LEU A 311 -2.65 -31.82 -19.99
N LEU A 312 -3.66 -30.94 -20.08
CA LEU A 312 -4.91 -31.23 -20.77
C LEU A 312 -4.78 -31.17 -22.31
N ARG A 313 -3.89 -30.32 -22.84
CA ARG A 313 -3.64 -30.20 -24.28
C ARG A 313 -2.69 -31.28 -24.84
N GLY A 314 -1.94 -31.94 -23.97
CA GLY A 314 -1.04 -33.03 -24.34
C GLY A 314 -1.68 -34.43 -24.29
N LYS A 315 -3.01 -34.48 -24.09
CA LYS A 315 -3.85 -35.66 -24.32
C LYS A 315 -4.71 -35.43 -25.58
#